data_8a18038681c80c368c4ddcb8681d37d7
#
_entry.id   8a18038681c80c368c4ddcb8681d37d7
#
_cell.length_a   1.000
_cell.length_b   1.000
_cell.length_c   1.000
_cell.angle_alpha   90.00
_cell.angle_beta   90.00
_cell.angle_gamma   90.00
#
_symmetry.space_group_name_H-M   'P 1'
#
loop_
_entity.id
_entity.type
_entity.pdbx_description
1 polymer ?
#
loop_
_entity_poly.entity_id
_entity_poly.type
_entity_poly.pdbx_seq_one_letter_code
_entity_poly.pdbx_strand_id
1 'polypeptide(L)'
;SVKFHGKLRGRVGGAFTSSANVGGGNETTVLDILKAFLIHGMVVAGVHSGDHYGPVAIGKPDARAFRSADAYARNLASLARKLFA
;
A
#
# COMPACT_ATOMS: atom_id res chain seq x y z
N SER A 1 -3.53 -14.42 -10.48
CA SER A 1 -4.10 -15.49 -11.28
C SER A 1 -3.87 -15.23 -12.77
N VAL A 2 -3.44 -16.26 -13.48
CA VAL A 2 -3.17 -16.15 -14.92
C VAL A 2 -4.45 -15.78 -15.68
N LYS A 3 -5.58 -16.36 -15.28
CA LYS A 3 -6.87 -16.12 -15.93
C LYS A 3 -7.29 -14.64 -15.89
N PHE A 4 -6.92 -13.94 -14.82
CA PHE A 4 -7.30 -12.54 -14.63
C PHE A 4 -6.14 -11.58 -14.86
N HIS A 5 -5.05 -12.07 -15.42
CA HIS A 5 -3.90 -11.22 -15.71
C HIS A 5 -4.31 -10.06 -16.63
N GLY A 6 -3.91 -8.85 -16.26
CA GLY A 6 -4.25 -7.65 -17.01
C GLY A 6 -5.57 -6.98 -16.63
N LYS A 7 -6.42 -7.64 -15.83
CA LYS A 7 -7.69 -7.05 -15.40
C LYS A 7 -7.49 -5.85 -14.48
N LEU A 8 -6.37 -5.79 -13.77
CA LEU A 8 -6.05 -4.71 -12.84
C LEU A 8 -5.13 -3.66 -13.45
N ARG A 9 -4.78 -3.80 -14.70
CA ARG A 9 -3.88 -2.85 -15.36
C ARG A 9 -4.41 -1.43 -15.25
N GLY A 10 -3.54 -0.50 -14.85
CA GLY A 10 -3.88 0.89 -14.71
C GLY A 10 -4.63 1.26 -13.44
N ARG A 11 -4.94 0.28 -12.59
CA ARG A 11 -5.55 0.57 -11.29
C ARG A 11 -4.49 1.06 -10.31
N VAL A 12 -4.92 1.85 -9.33
CA VAL A 12 -4.03 2.32 -8.27
C VAL A 12 -4.15 1.36 -7.09
N GLY A 13 -3.03 0.97 -6.52
CA GLY A 13 -3.02 0.07 -5.37
C GLY A 13 -2.01 0.49 -4.32
N GLY A 14 -2.26 0.07 -3.10
CA GLY A 14 -1.37 0.28 -1.97
C GLY A 14 -1.56 -0.84 -0.97
N ALA A 15 -0.66 -0.92 0.00
CA ALA A 15 -0.68 -1.99 0.99
C ALA A 15 -0.38 -1.43 2.38
N PHE A 16 -0.88 -2.13 3.39
CA PHE A 16 -0.57 -1.83 4.78
C PHE A 16 -0.42 -3.16 5.53
N THR A 17 0.21 -3.10 6.69
CA THR A 17 0.43 -4.31 7.48
C THR A 17 0.61 -3.97 8.96
N SER A 18 0.59 -5.00 9.80
CA SER A 18 0.91 -4.88 11.21
C SER A 18 1.72 -6.09 11.67
N SER A 19 2.46 -5.93 12.76
CA SER A 19 3.23 -7.01 13.35
C SER A 19 3.18 -6.91 14.87
N ALA A 20 3.61 -7.97 15.56
CA ALA A 20 3.62 -7.99 17.02
C ALA A 20 4.71 -7.12 17.62
N ASN A 21 5.80 -6.89 16.86
CA ASN A 21 6.93 -6.12 17.36
C ASN A 21 7.69 -5.44 16.23
N VAL A 22 8.61 -4.56 16.58
CA VAL A 22 9.51 -3.93 15.61
C VAL A 22 10.37 -5.03 14.98
N GLY A 23 10.53 -4.97 13.68
CA GLY A 23 11.30 -5.97 12.96
C GLY A 23 10.52 -7.23 12.62
N GLY A 24 9.19 -7.19 12.71
CA GLY A 24 8.34 -8.32 12.39
C GLY A 24 8.08 -8.55 10.91
N GLY A 25 8.90 -7.95 10.04
CA GLY A 25 8.78 -8.17 8.59
C GLY A 25 7.78 -7.28 7.89
N ASN A 26 7.40 -6.16 8.49
CA ASN A 26 6.39 -5.26 7.92
C ASN A 26 6.74 -4.76 6.53
N GLU A 27 7.96 -4.24 6.35
CA GLU A 27 8.38 -3.70 5.05
C GLU A 27 8.42 -4.80 4.00
N THR A 28 8.93 -5.97 4.35
CA THR A 28 9.00 -7.11 3.43
C THR A 28 7.60 -7.54 2.99
N THR A 29 6.66 -7.59 3.93
CA THR A 29 5.27 -7.96 3.62
C THR A 29 4.63 -6.96 2.68
N VAL A 30 4.77 -5.66 2.97
CA VAL A 30 4.23 -4.60 2.11
C VAL A 30 4.84 -4.67 0.72
N LEU A 31 6.16 -4.83 0.64
CA LEU A 31 6.84 -4.92 -0.65
C LEU A 31 6.39 -6.13 -1.46
N ASP A 32 6.16 -7.27 -0.81
CA ASP A 32 5.67 -8.46 -1.51
C ASP A 32 4.29 -8.23 -2.11
N ILE A 33 3.41 -7.53 -1.39
CA ILE A 33 2.09 -7.18 -1.92
C ILE A 33 2.24 -6.22 -3.09
N LEU A 34 3.09 -5.20 -2.98
CA LEU A 34 3.31 -4.23 -4.05
C LEU A 34 3.90 -4.88 -5.29
N LYS A 35 4.78 -5.85 -5.14
CA LYS A 35 5.32 -6.61 -6.27
C LYS A 35 4.22 -7.32 -7.03
N ALA A 36 3.27 -7.92 -6.32
CA ALA A 36 2.14 -8.59 -6.97
C ALA A 36 1.29 -7.59 -7.75
N PHE A 37 1.08 -6.39 -7.21
CA PHE A 37 0.35 -5.34 -7.92
C PHE A 37 1.08 -4.94 -9.20
N LEU A 38 2.40 -4.77 -9.12
CA LEU A 38 3.20 -4.37 -10.28
C LEU A 38 3.13 -5.41 -11.40
N ILE A 39 3.13 -6.69 -11.07
CA ILE A 39 2.99 -7.76 -12.07
C ILE A 39 1.66 -7.62 -12.83
N HIS A 40 0.62 -7.17 -12.16
CA HIS A 40 -0.70 -6.97 -12.79
C HIS A 40 -0.83 -5.62 -13.51
N GLY A 41 0.24 -4.83 -13.57
CA GLY A 41 0.21 -3.55 -14.27
C GLY A 41 -0.45 -2.44 -13.49
N MET A 42 -0.53 -2.57 -12.17
CA MET A 42 -1.11 -1.54 -11.32
C MET A 42 -0.11 -0.42 -11.05
N VAL A 43 -0.63 0.76 -10.72
CA VAL A 43 0.17 1.90 -10.28
C VAL A 43 0.25 1.86 -8.77
N VAL A 44 1.45 1.91 -8.21
CA VAL A 44 1.64 1.97 -6.76
C VAL A 44 2.38 3.26 -6.40
N ALA A 45 2.15 3.76 -5.19
CA ALA A 45 2.79 4.97 -4.72
C ALA A 45 3.43 4.74 -3.35
N GLY A 46 4.59 5.34 -3.14
CA GLY A 46 5.24 5.33 -1.85
C GLY A 46 4.81 6.52 -0.99
N VAL A 47 5.37 6.59 0.20
CA VAL A 47 5.17 7.69 1.13
C VAL A 47 6.53 8.34 1.38
N HIS A 48 6.62 9.66 1.19
CA HIS A 48 7.91 10.34 1.30
C HIS A 48 8.36 10.54 2.75
N SER A 49 7.47 10.39 3.71
CA SER A 49 7.79 10.52 5.12
C SER A 49 7.13 9.40 5.91
N GLY A 50 7.79 8.95 6.99
CA GLY A 50 7.26 7.88 7.82
C GLY A 50 7.35 6.52 7.13
N ASP A 51 6.25 5.84 6.99
CA ASP A 51 6.19 4.48 6.45
C ASP A 51 6.30 4.50 4.93
N HIS A 52 7.49 4.51 4.40
CA HIS A 52 7.78 4.80 2.98
C HIS A 52 7.11 3.89 1.97
N TYR A 53 6.85 2.63 2.32
CA TYR A 53 6.25 1.67 1.39
C TYR A 53 4.75 1.51 1.59
N GLY A 54 4.25 1.94 2.72
CA GLY A 54 2.84 1.84 3.08
C GLY A 54 2.68 1.84 4.59
N PRO A 55 1.49 2.15 5.10
CA PRO A 55 1.26 2.23 6.54
C PRO A 55 1.56 0.91 7.25
N VAL A 56 2.25 0.98 8.40
CA VAL A 56 2.53 -0.17 9.24
C VAL A 56 2.09 0.12 10.67
N ALA A 57 1.69 -0.92 11.37
CA ALA A 57 1.36 -0.85 12.78
C ALA A 57 2.11 -1.95 13.52
N ILE A 58 2.44 -1.68 14.78
CA ILE A 58 3.07 -2.68 15.63
C ILE A 58 2.06 -3.01 16.73
N GLY A 59 1.64 -4.28 16.78
CA GLY A 59 0.57 -4.70 17.64
C GLY A 59 -0.78 -4.14 17.18
N LYS A 60 -1.61 -3.73 18.14
CA LYS A 60 -2.89 -3.12 17.81
C LYS A 60 -2.68 -1.74 17.19
N PRO A 61 -3.34 -1.41 16.08
CA PRO A 61 -3.18 -0.09 15.48
C PRO A 61 -3.52 1.03 16.45
N ASP A 62 -2.66 2.02 16.52
CA ASP A 62 -2.83 3.19 17.36
C ASP A 62 -3.23 4.42 16.54
N ALA A 63 -3.33 5.58 17.20
CA ALA A 63 -3.72 6.82 16.52
C ALA A 63 -2.76 7.19 15.39
N ARG A 64 -1.45 6.95 15.59
CA ARG A 64 -0.45 7.21 14.54
C ARG A 64 -0.70 6.33 13.33
N ALA A 65 -0.94 5.05 13.54
CA ALA A 65 -1.20 4.11 12.45
C ALA A 65 -2.47 4.47 11.69
N PHE A 66 -3.53 4.86 12.39
CA PHE A 66 -4.76 5.29 11.75
C PHE A 66 -4.56 6.56 10.93
N ARG A 67 -3.80 7.54 11.45
CA ARG A 67 -3.51 8.76 10.68
C ARG A 67 -2.69 8.46 9.44
N SER A 68 -1.70 7.58 9.55
CA SER A 68 -0.87 7.17 8.42
C SER A 68 -1.72 6.48 7.34
N ALA A 69 -2.59 5.56 7.75
CA ALA A 69 -3.46 4.85 6.81
C ALA A 69 -4.45 5.80 6.14
N ASP A 70 -5.04 6.72 6.90
CA ASP A 70 -5.98 7.69 6.35
C ASP A 70 -5.30 8.61 5.33
N ALA A 71 -4.13 9.14 5.65
CA ALA A 71 -3.38 10.00 4.74
C ALA A 71 -2.98 9.25 3.47
N TYR A 72 -2.56 8.01 3.62
CA TYR A 72 -2.18 7.17 2.47
C TYR A 72 -3.39 6.89 1.57
N ALA A 73 -4.52 6.53 2.16
CA ALA A 73 -5.74 6.28 1.39
C ALA A 73 -6.19 7.52 0.62
N ARG A 74 -6.13 8.70 1.24
CA ARG A 74 -6.46 9.97 0.58
C ARG A 74 -5.53 10.25 -0.59
N ASN A 75 -4.24 9.98 -0.41
CA ASN A 75 -3.24 10.17 -1.45
C ASN A 75 -3.50 9.23 -2.64
N LEU A 76 -3.80 7.97 -2.37
CA LEU A 76 -4.13 7.01 -3.43
C LEU A 76 -5.38 7.42 -4.18
N ALA A 77 -6.41 7.87 -3.47
CA ALA A 77 -7.65 8.34 -4.11
C ALA A 77 -7.39 9.55 -4.98
N SER A 78 -6.58 10.50 -4.50
CA SER A 78 -6.21 11.68 -5.29
C SER A 78 -5.45 11.29 -6.55
N LEU A 79 -4.51 10.35 -6.43
CA LEU A 79 -3.73 9.87 -7.57
C LEU A 79 -4.63 9.19 -8.59
N ALA A 80 -5.56 8.35 -8.13
CA ALA A 80 -6.51 7.69 -9.01
C ALA A 80 -7.36 8.70 -9.79
N ARG A 81 -7.84 9.74 -9.11
CA ARG A 81 -8.62 10.79 -9.78
C ARG A 81 -7.79 11.52 -10.83
N LYS A 82 -6.53 11.81 -10.56
CA LYS A 82 -5.65 12.52 -11.50
C LYS A 82 -5.34 11.68 -12.74
N LEU A 83 -5.18 10.37 -12.56
CA LEU A 83 -4.75 9.50 -13.65
C LEU A 83 -5.90 8.92 -14.45
N PHE A 84 -7.06 8.68 -13.82
CA PHE A 84 -8.11 7.87 -14.45
C PHE A 84 -9.51 8.49 -14.39
N ALA A 85 -9.66 9.70 -13.90
CA ALA A 85 -10.97 10.38 -13.82
C ALA A 85 -11.41 10.95 -15.17
#